data_6283c2ad6eeda4f6312ae0ec637b7091
#
_entry.id   6283c2ad6eeda4f6312ae0ec637b7091
#
_cell.length_a   1.000
_cell.length_b   1.000
_cell.length_c   1.000
_cell.angle_alpha   90.00
_cell.angle_beta   90.00
_cell.angle_gamma   90.00
#
_symmetry.space_group_name_H-M   'P 1'
#
loop_
_entity.id
_entity.type
_entity.pdbx_description
1 polymer ?
#
loop_
_entity_poly.entity_id
_entity_poly.type
_entity_poly.pdbx_seq_one_letter_code
_entity_poly.pdbx_strand_id
1 'polypeptide(L)'
;MYVGALHPDLADPVADAFAGVLPELSGVAGDRAAAVRFGKRWQAHRGGQATETRGTRLHKLTEFTPLTAGAGHPRLMTSAEIDLVAGWARDGFPEELGSQRREWAERQLEQQTMWIWEVGGVPVCMVGCRVPLFGVSRVGPVYTPPEWRRRGFAGALTSQVSAGIVAGGNQACLYTDLDNATSNKIYRRIGYRPVADFVDVVLG
;
A
#
# COMPACT_ATOMS: atom_id res chain seq x y z
N MET A 1 10.14 -6.23 -13.49
CA MET A 1 11.33 -5.72 -12.75
C MET A 1 10.93 -4.54 -11.89
N TYR A 2 11.52 -4.36 -10.70
CA TYR A 2 11.27 -3.18 -9.87
C TYR A 2 12.51 -2.29 -9.81
N VAL A 3 12.39 -1.05 -10.29
CA VAL A 3 13.51 -0.07 -10.35
C VAL A 3 13.49 0.92 -9.18
N GLY A 4 12.56 0.76 -8.23
CA GLY A 4 12.48 1.60 -7.04
C GLY A 4 12.38 3.09 -7.35
N ALA A 5 13.15 3.89 -6.63
CA ALA A 5 13.28 5.33 -6.82
C ALA A 5 14.46 5.68 -7.74
N LEU A 6 14.60 4.97 -8.87
CA LEU A 6 15.65 5.26 -9.87
C LEU A 6 15.51 6.71 -10.35
N HIS A 7 16.64 7.43 -10.43
CA HIS A 7 16.62 8.75 -11.04
C HIS A 7 16.29 8.65 -12.53
N PRO A 8 15.41 9.49 -13.09
CA PRO A 8 14.97 9.38 -14.47
C PRO A 8 16.10 9.36 -15.51
N ASP A 9 17.21 10.08 -15.26
CA ASP A 9 18.35 10.13 -16.17
C ASP A 9 19.12 8.80 -16.26
N LEU A 10 18.93 7.90 -15.29
CA LEU A 10 19.51 6.55 -15.31
C LEU A 10 18.60 5.52 -15.98
N ALA A 11 17.37 5.89 -16.34
CA ALA A 11 16.41 4.95 -16.91
C ALA A 11 16.85 4.41 -18.29
N ASP A 12 17.38 5.28 -19.18
CA ASP A 12 17.85 4.87 -20.50
C ASP A 12 19.06 3.93 -20.42
N PRO A 13 20.17 4.27 -19.73
CA PRO A 13 21.31 3.37 -19.63
C PRO A 13 20.98 2.05 -18.91
N VAL A 14 20.05 2.06 -17.96
CA VAL A 14 19.57 0.83 -17.31
C VAL A 14 18.75 -0.01 -18.29
N ALA A 15 17.85 0.58 -19.07
CA ALA A 15 17.10 -0.14 -20.11
C ALA A 15 18.04 -0.74 -21.18
N ASP A 16 19.04 0.01 -21.62
CA ASP A 16 20.03 -0.44 -22.59
C ASP A 16 20.82 -1.66 -22.06
N ALA A 17 21.27 -1.59 -20.81
CA ALA A 17 22.00 -2.69 -20.17
C ALA A 17 21.14 -3.95 -20.04
N PHE A 18 19.86 -3.81 -19.67
CA PHE A 18 18.96 -4.95 -19.49
C PHE A 18 18.41 -5.52 -20.80
N ALA A 19 18.34 -4.74 -21.86
CA ALA A 19 17.84 -5.21 -23.18
C ALA A 19 18.63 -6.41 -23.73
N GLY A 20 19.93 -6.49 -23.41
CA GLY A 20 20.77 -7.63 -23.79
C GLY A 20 20.74 -8.82 -22.82
N VAL A 21 20.31 -8.60 -21.56
CA VAL A 21 20.44 -9.59 -20.47
C VAL A 21 19.09 -10.23 -20.11
N LEU A 22 17.98 -9.47 -20.23
CA LEU A 22 16.63 -9.91 -19.87
C LEU A 22 15.66 -9.78 -21.05
N PRO A 23 15.81 -10.57 -22.12
CA PRO A 23 14.99 -10.44 -23.33
C PRO A 23 13.49 -10.67 -23.07
N GLU A 24 13.14 -11.43 -22.06
CA GLU A 24 11.75 -11.80 -21.67
C GLU A 24 11.14 -10.86 -20.62
N LEU A 25 11.66 -9.64 -20.46
CA LEU A 25 11.13 -8.71 -19.47
C LEU A 25 9.72 -8.26 -19.87
N SER A 26 8.72 -8.63 -19.09
CA SER A 26 7.30 -8.34 -19.34
C SER A 26 6.81 -7.04 -18.69
N GLY A 27 7.58 -6.43 -17.82
CA GLY A 27 7.18 -5.19 -17.17
C GLY A 27 8.23 -4.59 -16.25
N VAL A 28 8.08 -3.30 -16.00
CA VAL A 28 8.89 -2.53 -15.05
C VAL A 28 7.98 -1.71 -14.14
N ALA A 29 8.33 -1.66 -12.86
CA ALA A 29 7.63 -0.87 -11.85
C ALA A 29 8.61 0.01 -11.07
N GLY A 30 8.20 1.19 -10.69
CA GLY A 30 9.04 2.10 -9.90
C GLY A 30 8.55 3.54 -9.95
N ASP A 31 9.44 4.49 -9.62
CA ASP A 31 9.16 5.91 -9.82
C ASP A 31 8.61 6.17 -11.21
N ARG A 32 7.52 6.93 -11.29
CA ARG A 32 6.77 7.07 -12.54
C ARG A 32 7.61 7.61 -13.69
N ALA A 33 8.42 8.64 -13.43
CA ALA A 33 9.24 9.25 -14.47
C ALA A 33 10.29 8.26 -15.00
N ALA A 34 10.94 7.52 -14.10
CA ALA A 34 11.94 6.53 -14.46
C ALA A 34 11.33 5.30 -15.14
N ALA A 35 10.23 4.75 -14.61
CA ALA A 35 9.58 3.56 -15.16
C ALA A 35 9.02 3.82 -16.58
N VAL A 36 8.37 4.97 -16.79
CA VAL A 36 7.86 5.38 -18.10
C VAL A 36 9.00 5.60 -19.10
N ARG A 37 10.07 6.27 -18.69
CA ARG A 37 11.23 6.49 -19.54
C ARG A 37 11.94 5.18 -19.90
N PHE A 38 12.10 4.29 -18.91
CA PHE A 38 12.61 2.94 -19.13
C PHE A 38 11.77 2.18 -20.17
N GLY A 39 10.43 2.18 -19.99
CA GLY A 39 9.51 1.50 -20.92
C GLY A 39 9.64 2.00 -22.36
N LYS A 40 9.71 3.33 -22.56
CA LYS A 40 9.92 3.92 -23.89
C LYS A 40 11.27 3.52 -24.50
N ARG A 41 12.34 3.51 -23.71
CA ARG A 41 13.66 3.10 -24.18
C ARG A 41 13.69 1.61 -24.52
N TRP A 42 13.06 0.77 -23.69
CA TRP A 42 12.88 -0.66 -23.93
C TRP A 42 12.14 -0.94 -25.23
N GLN A 43 11.02 -0.24 -25.47
CA GLN A 43 10.26 -0.32 -26.71
C GLN A 43 11.11 0.01 -27.94
N ALA A 44 12.00 0.99 -27.85
CA ALA A 44 12.91 1.34 -28.95
C ALA A 44 13.90 0.22 -29.28
N HIS A 45 14.29 -0.60 -28.30
CA HIS A 45 15.20 -1.73 -28.51
C HIS A 45 14.50 -3.01 -28.99
N ARG A 46 13.32 -3.30 -28.42
CA ARG A 46 12.66 -4.61 -28.55
C ARG A 46 11.41 -4.56 -29.42
N GLY A 47 10.92 -3.39 -29.76
CA GLY A 47 9.61 -3.21 -30.38
C GLY A 47 8.47 -3.31 -29.34
N GLY A 48 7.26 -3.58 -29.83
CA GLY A 48 6.07 -3.72 -28.99
C GLY A 48 5.53 -2.40 -28.43
N GLN A 49 4.85 -2.46 -27.29
CA GLN A 49 4.29 -1.30 -26.61
C GLN A 49 4.67 -1.28 -25.13
N ALA A 50 4.90 -0.09 -24.60
CA ALA A 50 5.08 0.16 -23.18
C ALA A 50 3.83 0.89 -22.66
N THR A 51 3.02 0.22 -21.82
CA THR A 51 1.72 0.73 -21.35
C THR A 51 1.73 0.90 -19.85
N GLU A 52 1.47 2.12 -19.36
CA GLU A 52 1.21 2.36 -17.93
C GLU A 52 -0.09 1.68 -17.54
N THR A 53 -0.10 0.96 -16.41
CA THR A 53 -1.28 0.25 -15.93
C THR A 53 -1.76 0.77 -14.59
N ARG A 54 -1.03 0.52 -13.50
CA ARG A 54 -1.44 0.90 -12.15
C ARG A 54 -0.54 2.02 -11.63
N GLY A 55 -1.17 3.09 -11.17
CA GLY A 55 -0.48 4.19 -10.51
C GLY A 55 -0.73 4.19 -9.01
N THR A 56 0.33 4.23 -8.21
CA THR A 56 0.26 4.36 -6.76
C THR A 56 1.05 5.57 -6.28
N ARG A 57 0.58 6.18 -5.20
CA ARG A 57 1.25 7.33 -4.57
C ARG A 57 1.74 6.97 -3.18
N LEU A 58 3.03 7.13 -2.96
CA LEU A 58 3.63 7.08 -1.64
C LEU A 58 3.30 8.37 -0.88
N HIS A 59 2.81 8.20 0.33
CA HIS A 59 2.59 9.28 1.28
C HIS A 59 3.42 9.04 2.54
N LYS A 60 3.89 10.11 3.15
CA LYS A 60 4.57 10.12 4.44
C LYS A 60 3.76 10.97 5.42
N LEU A 61 3.64 10.53 6.67
CA LEU A 61 3.01 11.31 7.73
C LEU A 61 3.96 12.44 8.14
N THR A 62 3.51 13.69 8.00
CA THR A 62 4.32 14.86 8.33
C THR A 62 3.81 15.57 9.58
N GLU A 63 2.51 15.80 9.67
CA GLU A 63 1.89 16.54 10.76
C GLU A 63 0.64 15.82 11.20
N PHE A 64 0.75 15.08 12.30
CA PHE A 64 -0.29 14.17 12.74
C PHE A 64 -1.52 14.92 13.26
N THR A 65 -2.67 14.64 12.66
CA THR A 65 -3.99 15.11 13.09
C THR A 65 -4.87 13.89 13.38
N PRO A 66 -5.28 13.65 14.63
CA PRO A 66 -6.09 12.49 14.98
C PRO A 66 -7.50 12.58 14.38
N LEU A 67 -7.99 11.46 13.85
CA LEU A 67 -9.37 11.27 13.44
C LEU A 67 -10.05 10.30 14.40
N THR A 68 -11.33 10.56 14.69
CA THR A 68 -12.16 9.70 15.53
C THR A 68 -13.38 9.21 14.76
N ALA A 69 -13.97 8.10 15.20
CA ALA A 69 -15.27 7.64 14.76
C ALA A 69 -16.28 7.75 15.93
N GLY A 70 -17.57 7.83 15.59
CA GLY A 70 -18.62 8.07 16.59
C GLY A 70 -18.93 6.88 17.51
N ALA A 71 -18.51 5.65 17.15
CA ALA A 71 -18.78 4.44 17.92
C ALA A 71 -17.63 3.42 17.74
N GLY A 72 -17.45 2.57 18.76
CA GLY A 72 -16.45 1.50 18.74
C GLY A 72 -15.08 1.93 19.24
N HIS A 73 -14.14 0.99 19.16
CA HIS A 73 -12.76 1.18 19.61
C HIS A 73 -11.78 0.32 18.80
N PRO A 74 -10.50 0.73 18.72
CA PRO A 74 -9.45 -0.06 18.09
C PRO A 74 -8.95 -1.14 19.03
N ARG A 75 -8.61 -2.31 18.51
CA ARG A 75 -7.87 -3.37 19.18
C ARG A 75 -7.03 -4.18 18.21
N LEU A 76 -6.08 -4.93 18.72
CA LEU A 76 -5.37 -5.93 17.89
C LEU A 76 -6.33 -7.07 17.50
N MET A 77 -6.08 -7.70 16.35
CA MET A 77 -6.79 -8.91 15.96
C MET A 77 -6.47 -10.06 16.92
N THR A 78 -7.38 -11.00 17.02
CA THR A 78 -7.24 -12.25 17.80
C THR A 78 -7.13 -13.45 16.87
N SER A 79 -6.75 -14.62 17.41
CA SER A 79 -6.67 -15.86 16.64
C SER A 79 -8.01 -16.31 16.05
N ALA A 80 -9.13 -15.95 16.69
CA ALA A 80 -10.47 -16.24 16.18
C ALA A 80 -10.82 -15.48 14.88
N GLU A 81 -10.04 -14.45 14.53
CA GLU A 81 -10.31 -13.56 13.39
C GLU A 81 -9.41 -13.84 12.18
N ILE A 82 -8.57 -14.88 12.23
CA ILE A 82 -7.68 -15.22 11.10
C ILE A 82 -8.47 -15.40 9.80
N ASP A 83 -9.56 -16.18 9.82
CA ASP A 83 -10.36 -16.42 8.62
C ASP A 83 -11.14 -15.18 8.18
N LEU A 84 -11.59 -14.34 9.12
CA LEU A 84 -12.22 -13.05 8.82
C LEU A 84 -11.25 -12.11 8.10
N VAL A 85 -10.05 -11.94 8.64
CA VAL A 85 -9.01 -11.06 8.07
C VAL A 85 -8.55 -11.58 6.71
N ALA A 86 -8.36 -12.90 6.54
CA ALA A 86 -8.05 -13.52 5.26
C ALA A 86 -9.17 -13.32 4.23
N GLY A 87 -10.45 -13.40 4.67
CA GLY A 87 -11.62 -13.09 3.84
C GLY A 87 -11.63 -11.63 3.38
N TRP A 88 -11.42 -10.70 4.29
CA TRP A 88 -11.34 -9.26 3.97
C TRP A 88 -10.17 -8.91 3.06
N ALA A 89 -9.04 -9.62 3.19
CA ALA A 89 -7.91 -9.47 2.28
C ALA A 89 -8.26 -9.95 0.86
N ARG A 90 -9.01 -11.06 0.73
CA ARG A 90 -9.53 -11.54 -0.57
C ARG A 90 -10.44 -10.51 -1.22
N ASP A 91 -11.36 -9.93 -0.45
CA ASP A 91 -12.38 -9.03 -0.98
C ASP A 91 -11.82 -7.63 -1.31
N GLY A 92 -10.81 -7.18 -0.58
CA GLY A 92 -10.19 -5.86 -0.76
C GLY A 92 -8.96 -5.85 -1.66
N PHE A 93 -8.21 -6.97 -1.70
CA PHE A 93 -6.89 -7.05 -2.35
C PHE A 93 -6.70 -8.41 -3.04
N PRO A 94 -7.55 -8.75 -4.02
CA PRO A 94 -7.61 -10.10 -4.61
C PRO A 94 -6.31 -10.52 -5.29
N GLU A 95 -5.57 -9.56 -5.87
CA GLU A 95 -4.36 -9.82 -6.65
C GLU A 95 -3.09 -9.87 -5.80
N GLU A 96 -3.08 -9.26 -4.61
CA GLU A 96 -1.85 -9.03 -3.83
C GLU A 96 -1.36 -10.25 -3.05
N LEU A 97 -2.24 -11.16 -2.63
CA LEU A 97 -1.92 -12.27 -1.73
C LEU A 97 -2.19 -13.66 -2.31
N GLY A 98 -2.89 -13.77 -3.42
CA GLY A 98 -3.20 -15.06 -4.07
C GLY A 98 -3.82 -16.08 -3.11
N SER A 99 -3.25 -17.30 -3.05
CA SER A 99 -3.68 -18.38 -2.16
C SER A 99 -3.15 -18.26 -0.72
N GLN A 100 -2.18 -17.39 -0.47
CA GLN A 100 -1.46 -17.29 0.82
C GLN A 100 -2.12 -16.34 1.83
N ARG A 101 -3.42 -16.05 1.69
CA ARG A 101 -4.12 -15.07 2.55
C ARG A 101 -4.22 -15.49 3.99
N ARG A 102 -4.40 -16.80 4.25
CA ARG A 102 -4.47 -17.34 5.60
C ARG A 102 -3.12 -17.24 6.32
N GLU A 103 -2.06 -17.74 5.69
CA GLU A 103 -0.70 -17.64 6.24
C GLU A 103 -0.27 -16.17 6.42
N TRP A 104 -0.72 -15.30 5.54
CA TRP A 104 -0.51 -13.87 5.72
C TRP A 104 -1.23 -13.33 6.96
N ALA A 105 -2.49 -13.70 7.20
CA ALA A 105 -3.25 -13.29 8.38
C ALA A 105 -2.63 -13.84 9.68
N GLU A 106 -2.17 -15.09 9.66
CA GLU A 106 -1.44 -15.72 10.77
C GLU A 106 -0.15 -14.94 11.11
N ARG A 107 0.65 -14.56 10.10
CA ARG A 107 1.83 -13.70 10.31
C ARG A 107 1.48 -12.32 10.87
N GLN A 108 0.35 -11.72 10.46
CA GLN A 108 -0.09 -10.45 11.03
C GLN A 108 -0.46 -10.58 12.51
N LEU A 109 -1.06 -11.70 12.90
CA LEU A 109 -1.36 -12.02 14.30
C LEU A 109 -0.07 -12.20 15.13
N GLU A 110 0.85 -13.03 14.66
CA GLU A 110 2.13 -13.29 15.32
C GLU A 110 2.94 -12.01 15.54
N GLN A 111 2.96 -11.13 14.54
CA GLN A 111 3.68 -9.85 14.58
C GLN A 111 2.92 -8.73 15.31
N GLN A 112 1.66 -8.96 15.70
CA GLN A 112 0.78 -7.94 16.28
C GLN A 112 0.65 -6.67 15.42
N THR A 113 0.55 -6.87 14.11
CA THR A 113 0.55 -5.79 13.11
C THR A 113 -0.80 -5.56 12.44
N MET A 114 -1.84 -6.32 12.82
CA MET A 114 -3.21 -6.14 12.34
C MET A 114 -4.11 -5.61 13.43
N TRP A 115 -4.76 -4.49 13.15
CA TRP A 115 -5.70 -3.82 14.01
C TRP A 115 -7.12 -3.94 13.48
N ILE A 116 -8.06 -4.08 14.39
CA ILE A 116 -9.51 -4.18 14.12
C ILE A 116 -10.19 -2.99 14.78
N TRP A 117 -11.15 -2.39 14.09
CA TRP A 117 -12.14 -1.52 14.72
C TRP A 117 -13.35 -2.36 15.07
N GLU A 118 -13.75 -2.33 16.34
CA GLU A 118 -14.88 -3.09 16.87
C GLU A 118 -16.01 -2.16 17.29
N VAL A 119 -17.24 -2.53 16.94
CA VAL A 119 -18.46 -1.83 17.34
C VAL A 119 -19.43 -2.85 17.94
N GLY A 120 -19.74 -2.74 19.23
CA GLY A 120 -20.66 -3.65 19.91
C GLY A 120 -20.27 -5.13 19.84
N GLY A 121 -18.97 -5.44 19.90
CA GLY A 121 -18.45 -6.81 19.76
C GLY A 121 -18.31 -7.30 18.31
N VAL A 122 -18.63 -6.46 17.32
CA VAL A 122 -18.54 -6.81 15.90
C VAL A 122 -17.33 -6.14 15.26
N PRO A 123 -16.40 -6.90 14.62
CA PRO A 123 -15.35 -6.35 13.77
C PRO A 123 -15.93 -5.66 12.54
N VAL A 124 -15.55 -4.40 12.28
CA VAL A 124 -16.14 -3.59 11.20
C VAL A 124 -15.12 -2.96 10.25
N CYS A 125 -13.83 -2.99 10.60
CA CYS A 125 -12.75 -2.47 9.77
C CYS A 125 -11.44 -3.09 10.20
N MET A 126 -10.51 -3.29 9.26
CA MET A 126 -9.13 -3.67 9.56
C MET A 126 -8.14 -2.65 9.01
N VAL A 127 -7.03 -2.47 9.72
CA VAL A 127 -5.84 -1.74 9.29
C VAL A 127 -4.60 -2.49 9.73
N GLY A 128 -3.77 -2.85 8.78
CA GLY A 128 -2.46 -3.43 9.06
C GLY A 128 -1.36 -2.37 9.13
N CYS A 129 -0.21 -2.78 9.65
CA CYS A 129 1.05 -2.07 9.45
C CYS A 129 2.19 -3.08 9.28
N ARG A 130 3.34 -2.61 8.85
CA ARG A 130 4.55 -3.45 8.79
C ARG A 130 5.37 -3.22 10.05
N VAL A 131 6.08 -4.28 10.49
CA VAL A 131 7.14 -4.11 11.47
C VAL A 131 8.12 -3.05 10.95
N PRO A 132 8.53 -2.07 11.76
CA PRO A 132 9.42 -1.01 11.30
C PRO A 132 10.73 -1.56 10.72
N LEU A 133 11.11 -1.04 9.56
CA LEU A 133 12.39 -1.32 8.92
C LEU A 133 13.11 0.00 8.68
N PHE A 134 14.34 0.14 9.15
CA PHE A 134 15.12 1.38 9.10
C PHE A 134 14.35 2.62 9.61
N GLY A 135 13.58 2.46 10.68
CA GLY A 135 12.80 3.56 11.26
C GLY A 135 11.55 3.94 10.50
N VAL A 136 11.12 3.13 9.53
CA VAL A 136 9.91 3.38 8.73
C VAL A 136 8.94 2.21 8.85
N SER A 137 7.66 2.50 9.11
CA SER A 137 6.58 1.52 9.09
C SER A 137 5.52 1.91 8.07
N ARG A 138 5.13 0.95 7.20
CA ARG A 138 4.09 1.14 6.21
C ARG A 138 2.74 0.73 6.78
N VAL A 139 1.79 1.67 6.79
CA VAL A 139 0.38 1.41 7.12
C VAL A 139 -0.33 0.82 5.89
N GLY A 140 -1.06 -0.24 6.12
CA GLY A 140 -1.84 -1.00 5.14
C GLY A 140 -1.63 -2.51 5.28
N PRO A 141 -2.59 -3.29 4.79
CA PRO A 141 -3.80 -2.87 4.08
C PRO A 141 -4.85 -2.20 4.96
N VAL A 142 -5.80 -1.52 4.32
CA VAL A 142 -6.97 -0.90 4.98
C VAL A 142 -8.23 -1.41 4.30
N TYR A 143 -9.12 -2.05 5.04
CA TYR A 143 -10.38 -2.55 4.49
C TYR A 143 -11.55 -2.32 5.43
N THR A 144 -12.68 -1.93 4.85
CA THR A 144 -13.97 -1.82 5.53
C THR A 144 -15.02 -2.50 4.66
N PRO A 145 -15.74 -3.51 5.17
CA PRO A 145 -16.84 -4.15 4.46
C PRO A 145 -17.88 -3.13 3.96
N PRO A 146 -18.54 -3.35 2.81
CA PRO A 146 -19.45 -2.39 2.19
C PRO A 146 -20.51 -1.80 3.13
N GLU A 147 -21.13 -2.63 3.97
CA GLU A 147 -22.18 -2.28 4.92
C GLU A 147 -21.70 -1.36 6.06
N TRP A 148 -20.40 -1.30 6.30
CA TRP A 148 -19.78 -0.49 7.36
C TRP A 148 -19.07 0.77 6.83
N ARG A 149 -19.05 0.98 5.51
CA ARG A 149 -18.39 2.13 4.88
C ARG A 149 -19.09 3.46 5.22
N ARG A 150 -18.37 4.56 4.99
CA ARG A 150 -18.85 5.96 5.18
C ARG A 150 -19.19 6.33 6.62
N ARG A 151 -18.75 5.53 7.61
CA ARG A 151 -18.94 5.79 9.05
C ARG A 151 -17.67 6.29 9.74
N GLY A 152 -16.57 6.51 9.01
CA GLY A 152 -15.31 7.06 9.55
C GLY A 152 -14.34 6.03 10.12
N PHE A 153 -14.70 4.74 10.19
CA PHE A 153 -13.90 3.70 10.85
C PHE A 153 -12.50 3.56 10.27
N ALA A 154 -12.36 3.51 8.93
CA ALA A 154 -11.05 3.42 8.28
C ALA A 154 -10.14 4.60 8.65
N GLY A 155 -10.68 5.82 8.68
CA GLY A 155 -9.92 7.01 9.07
C GLY A 155 -9.48 6.98 10.51
N ALA A 156 -10.39 6.62 11.44
CA ALA A 156 -10.10 6.53 12.86
C ALA A 156 -9.06 5.44 13.16
N LEU A 157 -9.23 4.24 12.58
CA LEU A 157 -8.30 3.14 12.79
C LEU A 157 -6.92 3.41 12.19
N THR A 158 -6.86 3.96 10.95
CA THR A 158 -5.59 4.40 10.34
C THR A 158 -4.90 5.44 11.20
N SER A 159 -5.66 6.40 11.74
CA SER A 159 -5.13 7.43 12.65
C SER A 159 -4.52 6.80 13.91
N GLN A 160 -5.22 5.85 14.53
CA GLN A 160 -4.72 5.15 15.72
C GLN A 160 -3.44 4.36 15.47
N VAL A 161 -3.39 3.59 14.37
CA VAL A 161 -2.20 2.83 13.96
C VAL A 161 -1.03 3.78 13.67
N SER A 162 -1.29 4.88 12.97
CA SER A 162 -0.27 5.89 12.67
C SER A 162 0.28 6.55 13.93
N ALA A 163 -0.59 6.85 14.91
CA ALA A 163 -0.17 7.39 16.21
C ALA A 163 0.77 6.43 16.95
N GLY A 164 0.45 5.12 16.96
CA GLY A 164 1.30 4.09 17.56
C GLY A 164 2.69 4.01 16.91
N ILE A 165 2.76 4.10 15.57
CA ILE A 165 4.03 4.11 14.84
C ILE A 165 4.88 5.31 15.22
N VAL A 166 4.29 6.50 15.27
CA VAL A 166 5.00 7.75 15.65
C VAL A 166 5.43 7.72 17.11
N ALA A 167 4.56 7.26 18.02
CA ALA A 167 4.89 7.12 19.43
C ALA A 167 6.06 6.13 19.66
N GLY A 168 6.20 5.12 18.79
CA GLY A 168 7.34 4.20 18.76
C GLY A 168 8.61 4.80 18.11
N GLY A 169 8.64 6.09 17.80
CA GLY A 169 9.80 6.77 17.19
C GLY A 169 10.01 6.50 15.71
N ASN A 170 9.01 5.94 15.02
CA ASN A 170 9.13 5.55 13.62
C ASN A 170 8.34 6.49 12.69
N GLN A 171 8.77 6.57 11.44
CA GLN A 171 8.09 7.28 10.38
C GLN A 171 6.96 6.43 9.80
N ALA A 172 5.73 6.90 9.87
CA ALA A 172 4.61 6.26 9.19
C ALA A 172 4.55 6.68 7.71
N CYS A 173 4.39 5.71 6.82
CA CYS A 173 4.13 5.92 5.41
C CYS A 173 2.98 5.00 4.92
N LEU A 174 2.42 5.28 3.77
CA LEU A 174 1.43 4.43 3.11
C LEU A 174 1.43 4.65 1.60
N TYR A 175 0.89 3.67 0.88
CA TYR A 175 0.60 3.80 -0.54
C TYR A 175 -0.90 3.90 -0.77
N THR A 176 -1.29 4.72 -1.73
CA THR A 176 -2.67 4.80 -2.23
C THR A 176 -2.67 4.64 -3.74
N ASP A 177 -3.74 4.07 -4.25
CA ASP A 177 -4.05 4.14 -5.66
C ASP A 177 -4.28 5.60 -6.06
N LEU A 178 -3.70 6.06 -7.16
CA LEU A 178 -3.86 7.44 -7.63
C LEU A 178 -5.33 7.79 -7.88
N ASP A 179 -6.12 6.82 -8.34
CA ASP A 179 -7.53 6.99 -8.66
C ASP A 179 -8.47 6.88 -7.44
N ASN A 180 -7.94 6.51 -6.26
CA ASN A 180 -8.74 6.40 -5.05
C ASN A 180 -8.88 7.73 -4.30
N ALA A 181 -9.73 8.61 -4.81
CA ALA A 181 -9.98 9.94 -4.25
C ALA A 181 -10.44 9.90 -2.78
N THR A 182 -11.19 8.86 -2.37
CA THR A 182 -11.71 8.72 -1.01
C THR A 182 -10.57 8.48 -0.02
N SER A 183 -9.71 7.52 -0.29
CA SER A 183 -8.55 7.20 0.57
C SER A 183 -7.58 8.38 0.61
N ASN A 184 -7.28 8.98 -0.53
CA ASN A 184 -6.41 10.15 -0.61
C ASN A 184 -6.91 11.32 0.26
N LYS A 185 -8.23 11.57 0.32
CA LYS A 185 -8.84 12.60 1.17
C LYS A 185 -8.70 12.26 2.66
N ILE A 186 -8.93 11.00 3.05
CA ILE A 186 -8.83 10.55 4.45
C ILE A 186 -7.39 10.70 4.94
N TYR A 187 -6.42 10.20 4.20
CA TYR A 187 -5.01 10.24 4.62
C TYR A 187 -4.46 11.66 4.69
N ARG A 188 -4.87 12.54 3.77
CA ARG A 188 -4.52 13.97 3.84
C ARG A 188 -5.03 14.62 5.13
N ARG A 189 -6.23 14.25 5.61
CA ARG A 189 -6.80 14.76 6.87
C ARG A 189 -6.04 14.24 8.10
N ILE A 190 -5.49 13.04 8.07
CA ILE A 190 -4.63 12.50 9.13
C ILE A 190 -3.27 13.22 9.17
N GLY A 191 -2.88 13.85 8.06
CA GLY A 191 -1.63 14.58 7.93
C GLY A 191 -0.60 13.92 7.02
N TYR A 192 -1.01 12.93 6.25
CA TYR A 192 -0.15 12.35 5.21
C TYR A 192 0.01 13.31 4.03
N ARG A 193 1.23 13.41 3.51
CA ARG A 193 1.56 14.24 2.34
C ARG A 193 2.23 13.37 1.28
N PRO A 194 1.96 13.63 -0.01
CA PRO A 194 2.57 12.90 -1.12
C PRO A 194 4.08 13.09 -1.14
N VAL A 195 4.79 12.02 -1.49
CA VAL A 195 6.25 11.99 -1.63
C VAL A 195 6.66 11.70 -3.06
N ALA A 196 6.11 10.63 -3.66
CA ALA A 196 6.42 10.18 -5.01
C ALA A 196 5.27 9.37 -5.60
N ASP A 197 5.15 9.40 -6.90
CA ASP A 197 4.25 8.55 -7.66
C ASP A 197 5.02 7.39 -8.27
N PHE A 198 4.45 6.20 -8.16
CA PHE A 198 4.96 4.95 -8.73
C PHE A 198 3.97 4.42 -9.75
N VAL A 199 4.47 3.70 -10.73
CA VAL A 199 3.65 3.12 -11.79
C VAL A 199 4.18 1.74 -12.18
N ASP A 200 3.26 0.89 -12.62
CA ASP A 200 3.58 -0.34 -13.31
C ASP A 200 3.47 -0.10 -14.82
N VAL A 201 4.50 -0.46 -15.57
CA VAL A 201 4.55 -0.37 -17.04
C VAL A 201 4.68 -1.79 -17.59
N VAL A 202 3.69 -2.23 -18.33
CA VAL A 202 3.69 -3.49 -19.06
C VAL A 202 4.44 -3.30 -20.36
N LEU A 203 5.33 -4.25 -20.65
CA LEU A 203 6.14 -4.31 -21.86
C LEU A 203 5.64 -5.48 -22.71
N GLY A 204 5.08 -5.20 -23.87
CA GLY A 204 4.48 -6.19 -24.78
C GLY A 204 5.10 -6.16 -26.17
#